data_7b211a4daeed682795a38c3b09d07ad4
#
_entry.id   7b211a4daeed682795a38c3b09d07ad4
#
_cell.length_a   1.000
_cell.length_b   1.000
_cell.length_c   1.000
_cell.angle_alpha   90.00
_cell.angle_beta   90.00
_cell.angle_gamma   90.00
#
_symmetry.space_group_name_H-M   'P 1'
#
loop_
_entity.id
_entity.type
_entity.pdbx_description
1 polymer ?
#
loop_
_entity_poly.entity_id
_entity_poly.type
_entity_poly.pdbx_seq_one_letter_code
_entity_poly.pdbx_strand_id
1 'polypeptide(L)'
;MWLLLFSGMIVFNQTGTASEIAMLVALAAVQILESKLPFLSSQRGIVSWILLKLLLSYLLIGYTDGVSSSYYWLLLLPMISAGSSLGVLGTLVVTLLAWGVYLSFLLRIDWNRFELQAPERRELALRVIFLAVAGNLTNTLAEALRRQYAKTKAVADQLAEANRSLQQAEEAVRRSDRLAALGQLAAGLAHELRNPLGTIRASAEMLTRSVAAENDVAREVAGFIAEEVDRTNSLVTRFLDFVRPLQLRPATADLAQVLDRSVAMVEREAAAREVTIYKNYSPDIPPFPLDAELMERVFYNLLINAAQATAPGGAVTVKTRPVADNAEISVIDRGEGIEPKLIDTIFNPFFTTKPDGVGLGLAICSKIVDQHGGKIAVESERGKGTVFRVYLPMAEAVSGSKPNA
;
A
#
# COMPACT_ATOMS: atom_id res chain seq x y z
N MET A 1 -37.18 -0.93 -21.18
CA MET A 1 -37.08 -0.80 -22.65
C MET A 1 -37.45 -2.09 -23.37
N TRP A 2 -36.80 -3.25 -23.14
CA TRP A 2 -37.10 -4.51 -23.82
C TRP A 2 -38.53 -5.01 -23.62
N LEU A 3 -39.08 -4.91 -22.40
CA LEU A 3 -40.49 -5.23 -22.14
C LEU A 3 -41.48 -4.45 -23.01
N LEU A 4 -41.26 -3.14 -23.16
CA LEU A 4 -42.12 -2.29 -23.98
C LEU A 4 -42.03 -2.66 -25.47
N LEU A 5 -40.84 -3.00 -25.96
CA LEU A 5 -40.61 -3.38 -27.35
C LEU A 5 -41.32 -4.71 -27.66
N PHE A 6 -41.11 -5.74 -26.84
CA PHE A 6 -41.75 -7.05 -27.05
C PHE A 6 -43.27 -7.02 -26.82
N SER A 7 -43.78 -6.29 -25.79
CA SER A 7 -45.21 -6.12 -25.57
C SER A 7 -45.88 -5.39 -26.71
N GLY A 8 -45.23 -4.34 -27.26
CA GLY A 8 -45.68 -3.66 -28.47
C GLY A 8 -45.83 -4.62 -29.65
N MET A 9 -44.79 -5.43 -29.91
CA MET A 9 -44.83 -6.44 -30.98
C MET A 9 -45.99 -7.42 -30.83
N ILE A 10 -46.22 -7.91 -29.62
CA ILE A 10 -47.34 -8.85 -29.34
C ILE A 10 -48.68 -8.16 -29.55
N VAL A 11 -48.86 -6.94 -29.08
CA VAL A 11 -50.11 -6.18 -29.20
C VAL A 11 -50.41 -5.79 -30.61
N PHE A 12 -49.40 -5.38 -31.40
CA PHE A 12 -49.58 -5.00 -32.80
C PHE A 12 -49.71 -6.19 -33.78
N ASN A 13 -49.34 -7.41 -33.34
CA ASN A 13 -49.48 -8.62 -34.13
C ASN A 13 -50.90 -9.21 -33.99
N GLN A 14 -51.91 -8.49 -34.52
CA GLN A 14 -53.32 -8.87 -34.42
C GLN A 14 -53.68 -10.19 -35.15
N THR A 15 -52.82 -10.66 -36.05
CA THR A 15 -53.01 -11.88 -36.85
C THR A 15 -52.08 -13.01 -36.45
N GLY A 16 -51.27 -12.82 -35.40
CA GLY A 16 -50.26 -13.77 -34.96
C GLY A 16 -50.83 -15.06 -34.40
N THR A 17 -50.23 -16.17 -34.77
CA THR A 17 -50.55 -17.48 -34.22
C THR A 17 -50.07 -17.60 -32.77
N ALA A 18 -50.68 -18.49 -32.00
CA ALA A 18 -50.26 -18.76 -30.60
C ALA A 18 -48.76 -19.14 -30.51
N SER A 19 -48.25 -19.80 -31.56
CA SER A 19 -46.83 -20.21 -31.63
C SER A 19 -45.87 -19.02 -31.80
N GLU A 20 -46.24 -18.03 -32.63
CA GLU A 20 -45.45 -16.79 -32.80
C GLU A 20 -45.35 -16.03 -31.48
N ILE A 21 -46.51 -15.87 -30.81
CA ILE A 21 -46.57 -15.18 -29.51
C ILE A 21 -45.69 -15.91 -28.47
N ALA A 22 -45.80 -17.25 -28.44
CA ALA A 22 -44.96 -18.04 -27.52
C ALA A 22 -43.45 -17.88 -27.76
N MET A 23 -43.02 -17.85 -29.05
CA MET A 23 -41.61 -17.63 -29.41
C MET A 23 -41.13 -16.21 -29.07
N LEU A 24 -41.96 -15.19 -29.30
CA LEU A 24 -41.68 -13.80 -28.92
C LEU A 24 -41.52 -13.65 -27.39
N VAL A 25 -42.44 -14.28 -26.62
CA VAL A 25 -42.36 -14.30 -25.14
C VAL A 25 -41.12 -15.02 -24.69
N ALA A 26 -40.76 -16.16 -25.29
CA ALA A 26 -39.53 -16.89 -24.96
C ALA A 26 -38.29 -16.03 -25.24
N LEU A 27 -38.23 -15.35 -26.40
CA LEU A 27 -37.12 -14.47 -26.77
C LEU A 27 -37.00 -13.26 -25.82
N ALA A 28 -38.15 -12.67 -25.45
CA ALA A 28 -38.22 -11.59 -24.47
C ALA A 28 -37.71 -12.04 -23.09
N ALA A 29 -38.13 -13.22 -22.63
CA ALA A 29 -37.68 -13.79 -21.38
C ALA A 29 -36.16 -14.02 -21.38
N VAL A 30 -35.63 -14.61 -22.45
CA VAL A 30 -34.20 -14.81 -22.63
C VAL A 30 -33.44 -13.47 -22.61
N GLN A 31 -33.94 -12.44 -23.27
CA GLN A 31 -33.29 -11.12 -23.28
C GLN A 31 -33.30 -10.42 -21.93
N ILE A 32 -34.38 -10.56 -21.15
CA ILE A 32 -34.51 -9.92 -19.84
C ILE A 32 -33.71 -10.66 -18.77
N LEU A 33 -33.70 -11.98 -18.82
CA LEU A 33 -32.98 -12.82 -17.86
C LEU A 33 -31.45 -12.72 -18.01
N GLU A 34 -30.96 -12.35 -19.19
CA GLU A 34 -29.52 -12.19 -19.45
C GLU A 34 -28.80 -11.33 -18.41
N SER A 35 -29.41 -10.22 -17.99
CA SER A 35 -28.81 -9.30 -17.01
C SER A 35 -28.92 -9.75 -15.55
N LYS A 36 -29.70 -10.80 -15.26
CA LYS A 36 -30.04 -11.23 -13.89
C LYS A 36 -29.40 -12.55 -13.47
N LEU A 37 -28.91 -13.35 -14.41
CA LEU A 37 -28.41 -14.69 -14.13
C LEU A 37 -26.88 -14.72 -13.95
N PRO A 38 -26.35 -15.01 -12.74
CA PRO A 38 -24.91 -15.04 -12.49
C PRO A 38 -24.18 -16.16 -13.25
N PHE A 39 -24.87 -17.21 -13.67
CA PHE A 39 -24.34 -18.28 -14.54
C PHE A 39 -23.83 -17.74 -15.88
N LEU A 40 -24.36 -16.62 -16.35
CA LEU A 40 -23.99 -15.98 -17.63
C LEU A 40 -22.71 -15.15 -17.52
N SER A 41 -22.06 -15.07 -16.35
CA SER A 41 -20.73 -14.47 -16.22
C SER A 41 -19.60 -15.36 -16.78
N SER A 42 -19.85 -16.66 -16.97
CA SER A 42 -18.90 -17.57 -17.59
C SER A 42 -18.91 -17.49 -19.11
N GLN A 43 -17.76 -17.60 -19.75
CA GLN A 43 -17.63 -17.51 -21.21
C GLN A 43 -18.50 -18.56 -21.94
N ARG A 44 -18.62 -19.76 -21.38
CA ARG A 44 -19.49 -20.82 -21.92
C ARG A 44 -20.97 -20.48 -21.79
N GLY A 45 -21.38 -19.88 -20.65
CA GLY A 45 -22.74 -19.44 -20.41
C GLY A 45 -23.16 -18.34 -21.40
N ILE A 46 -22.30 -17.34 -21.61
CA ILE A 46 -22.52 -16.25 -22.58
C ILE A 46 -22.72 -16.83 -24.00
N VAL A 47 -21.83 -17.69 -24.47
CA VAL A 47 -21.92 -18.30 -25.81
C VAL A 47 -23.20 -19.11 -25.94
N SER A 48 -23.54 -19.97 -24.97
CA SER A 48 -24.78 -20.75 -25.00
C SER A 48 -26.03 -19.88 -25.07
N TRP A 49 -26.02 -18.74 -24.37
CA TRP A 49 -27.15 -17.81 -24.35
C TRP A 49 -27.31 -17.06 -25.69
N ILE A 50 -26.20 -16.68 -26.31
CA ILE A 50 -26.19 -16.08 -27.67
C ILE A 50 -26.71 -17.08 -28.70
N LEU A 51 -26.27 -18.34 -28.63
CA LEU A 51 -26.74 -19.41 -29.51
C LEU A 51 -28.21 -19.70 -29.30
N LEU A 52 -28.71 -19.67 -28.06
CA LEU A 52 -30.15 -19.82 -27.78
C LEU A 52 -30.97 -18.71 -28.42
N LYS A 53 -30.53 -17.43 -28.35
CA LYS A 53 -31.18 -16.32 -29.02
C LYS A 53 -31.19 -16.48 -30.54
N LEU A 54 -30.07 -16.90 -31.10
CA LEU A 54 -29.93 -17.15 -32.52
C LEU A 54 -30.89 -18.26 -32.98
N LEU A 55 -31.00 -19.34 -32.20
CA LEU A 55 -31.92 -20.44 -32.47
C LEU A 55 -33.38 -20.00 -32.39
N LEU A 56 -33.76 -19.27 -31.34
CA LEU A 56 -35.12 -18.76 -31.20
C LEU A 56 -35.51 -17.78 -32.32
N SER A 57 -34.58 -16.90 -32.70
CA SER A 57 -34.76 -16.00 -33.87
C SER A 57 -34.89 -16.79 -35.17
N TYR A 58 -34.10 -17.82 -35.38
CA TYR A 58 -34.19 -18.72 -36.54
C TYR A 58 -35.55 -19.42 -36.62
N LEU A 59 -36.00 -20.01 -35.51
CA LEU A 59 -37.31 -20.70 -35.47
C LEU A 59 -38.45 -19.74 -35.75
N LEU A 60 -38.44 -18.53 -35.18
CA LEU A 60 -39.45 -17.54 -35.39
C LEU A 60 -39.47 -17.07 -36.86
N ILE A 61 -38.33 -16.74 -37.46
CA ILE A 61 -38.20 -16.36 -38.86
C ILE A 61 -38.66 -17.49 -39.77
N GLY A 62 -38.30 -18.74 -39.48
CA GLY A 62 -38.69 -19.90 -40.28
C GLY A 62 -40.17 -20.26 -40.17
N TYR A 63 -40.81 -19.95 -39.06
CA TYR A 63 -42.25 -20.14 -38.83
C TYR A 63 -43.07 -19.06 -39.53
N THR A 64 -42.51 -17.85 -39.72
CA THR A 64 -43.15 -16.70 -40.34
C THR A 64 -42.49 -16.43 -41.71
N ASP A 65 -42.94 -16.91 -42.78
CA ASP A 65 -42.55 -16.62 -44.16
C ASP A 65 -41.01 -16.68 -44.52
N GLY A 66 -40.15 -17.17 -43.63
CA GLY A 66 -38.74 -17.38 -43.88
C GLY A 66 -37.99 -16.12 -44.36
N VAL A 67 -37.57 -16.09 -45.64
CA VAL A 67 -36.81 -14.96 -46.22
C VAL A 67 -37.64 -13.65 -46.21
N SER A 68 -38.95 -13.73 -46.33
CA SER A 68 -39.86 -12.58 -46.34
C SER A 68 -40.34 -12.16 -44.95
N SER A 69 -39.94 -12.89 -43.92
CA SER A 69 -40.33 -12.63 -42.51
C SER A 69 -40.01 -11.20 -42.07
N SER A 70 -40.98 -10.53 -41.47
CA SER A 70 -40.79 -9.21 -40.85
C SER A 70 -39.94 -9.26 -39.60
N TYR A 71 -39.64 -10.44 -39.04
CA TYR A 71 -38.87 -10.62 -37.79
C TYR A 71 -37.35 -10.77 -37.99
N TYR A 72 -36.82 -10.62 -39.19
CA TYR A 72 -35.35 -10.76 -39.48
C TYR A 72 -34.47 -9.87 -38.60
N TRP A 73 -34.94 -8.70 -38.18
CA TRP A 73 -34.21 -7.76 -37.33
C TRP A 73 -33.98 -8.30 -35.91
N LEU A 74 -34.69 -9.35 -35.43
CA LEU A 74 -34.43 -9.99 -34.15
C LEU A 74 -33.07 -10.67 -34.10
N LEU A 75 -32.46 -10.93 -35.26
CA LEU A 75 -31.04 -11.37 -35.34
C LEU A 75 -30.06 -10.32 -34.80
N LEU A 76 -30.48 -9.07 -34.57
CA LEU A 76 -29.69 -8.08 -33.88
C LEU A 76 -29.49 -8.42 -32.40
N LEU A 77 -30.42 -9.14 -31.75
CA LEU A 77 -30.33 -9.46 -30.33
C LEU A 77 -29.07 -10.30 -29.98
N PRO A 78 -28.78 -11.41 -30.65
CA PRO A 78 -27.52 -12.16 -30.43
C PRO A 78 -26.29 -11.32 -30.80
N MET A 79 -26.37 -10.42 -31.83
CA MET A 79 -25.25 -9.54 -32.21
C MET A 79 -24.94 -8.52 -31.12
N ILE A 80 -25.99 -7.87 -30.55
CA ILE A 80 -25.83 -6.92 -29.43
C ILE A 80 -25.25 -7.60 -28.21
N SER A 81 -25.74 -8.80 -27.86
CA SER A 81 -25.17 -9.58 -26.73
C SER A 81 -23.73 -9.98 -26.96
N ALA A 82 -23.35 -10.38 -28.18
CA ALA A 82 -21.97 -10.65 -28.53
C ALA A 82 -21.11 -9.39 -28.43
N GLY A 83 -21.61 -8.26 -28.94
CA GLY A 83 -20.94 -6.95 -28.86
C GLY A 83 -20.63 -6.54 -27.42
N SER A 84 -21.54 -6.76 -26.48
CA SER A 84 -21.32 -6.41 -25.08
C SER A 84 -20.35 -7.37 -24.36
N SER A 85 -20.27 -8.65 -24.75
CA SER A 85 -19.67 -9.71 -23.93
C SER A 85 -18.46 -10.40 -24.53
N LEU A 86 -18.40 -10.63 -25.86
CA LEU A 86 -17.38 -11.48 -26.51
C LEU A 86 -16.24 -10.71 -27.22
N GLY A 87 -16.29 -9.39 -27.25
CA GLY A 87 -15.28 -8.59 -27.96
C GLY A 87 -15.49 -8.56 -29.47
N VAL A 88 -14.53 -7.92 -30.17
CA VAL A 88 -14.59 -7.66 -31.61
C VAL A 88 -14.73 -8.97 -32.42
N LEU A 89 -13.86 -9.92 -32.16
CA LEU A 89 -13.85 -11.18 -32.89
C LEU A 89 -15.14 -11.98 -32.65
N GLY A 90 -15.62 -12.05 -31.40
CA GLY A 90 -16.88 -12.72 -31.08
C GLY A 90 -18.09 -12.06 -31.76
N THR A 91 -18.13 -10.73 -31.81
CA THR A 91 -19.18 -10.00 -32.51
C THR A 91 -19.18 -10.27 -34.00
N LEU A 92 -17.99 -10.30 -34.65
CA LEU A 92 -17.88 -10.63 -36.08
C LEU A 92 -18.35 -12.05 -36.35
N VAL A 93 -17.94 -13.04 -35.55
CA VAL A 93 -18.38 -14.44 -35.70
C VAL A 93 -19.89 -14.55 -35.57
N VAL A 94 -20.51 -13.93 -34.57
CA VAL A 94 -21.96 -13.98 -34.37
C VAL A 94 -22.70 -13.25 -35.50
N THR A 95 -22.14 -12.16 -36.03
CA THR A 95 -22.69 -11.46 -37.20
C THR A 95 -22.68 -12.35 -38.45
N LEU A 96 -21.56 -13.05 -38.71
CA LEU A 96 -21.47 -14.01 -39.83
C LEU A 96 -22.41 -15.19 -39.63
N LEU A 97 -22.58 -15.69 -38.41
CA LEU A 97 -23.55 -16.74 -38.09
C LEU A 97 -24.99 -16.26 -38.32
N ALA A 98 -25.34 -15.04 -37.91
CA ALA A 98 -26.65 -14.46 -38.14
C ALA A 98 -26.95 -14.32 -39.64
N TRP A 99 -25.95 -13.95 -40.44
CA TRP A 99 -26.07 -13.95 -41.90
C TRP A 99 -26.29 -15.34 -42.47
N GLY A 100 -25.45 -16.31 -42.05
CA GLY A 100 -25.58 -17.70 -42.48
C GLY A 100 -26.96 -18.29 -42.16
N VAL A 101 -27.44 -17.99 -40.92
CA VAL A 101 -28.80 -18.36 -40.50
C VAL A 101 -29.89 -17.74 -41.38
N TYR A 102 -29.79 -16.44 -41.65
CA TYR A 102 -30.78 -15.76 -42.51
C TYR A 102 -30.73 -16.24 -43.95
N LEU A 103 -29.54 -16.35 -44.53
CA LEU A 103 -29.36 -16.82 -45.91
C LEU A 103 -29.70 -18.29 -46.09
N SER A 104 -29.68 -19.11 -45.01
CA SER A 104 -30.05 -20.54 -45.08
C SER A 104 -31.50 -20.76 -45.52
N PHE A 105 -32.38 -19.78 -45.31
CA PHE A 105 -33.75 -19.85 -45.81
C PHE A 105 -33.86 -19.86 -47.33
N LEU A 106 -32.87 -19.28 -48.05
CA LEU A 106 -32.78 -19.37 -49.51
C LEU A 106 -32.61 -20.79 -50.01
N LEU A 107 -31.99 -21.67 -49.23
CA LEU A 107 -31.80 -23.10 -49.57
C LEU A 107 -33.11 -23.90 -49.51
N ARG A 108 -34.15 -23.38 -48.88
CA ARG A 108 -35.46 -24.01 -48.76
C ARG A 108 -36.44 -23.61 -49.86
N ILE A 109 -36.04 -22.66 -50.73
CA ILE A 109 -36.86 -22.20 -51.84
C ILE A 109 -36.73 -23.19 -53.00
N ASP A 110 -37.87 -23.69 -53.51
CA ASP A 110 -37.88 -24.50 -54.72
C ASP A 110 -37.73 -23.57 -55.95
N TRP A 111 -36.50 -23.35 -56.36
CA TRP A 111 -36.13 -22.47 -57.46
C TRP A 111 -36.68 -22.90 -58.81
N ASN A 112 -37.26 -24.08 -58.95
CA ASN A 112 -37.90 -24.54 -60.14
C ASN A 112 -39.37 -24.03 -60.25
N ARG A 113 -39.92 -23.62 -59.09
CA ARG A 113 -41.31 -23.17 -58.99
C ARG A 113 -41.45 -21.71 -58.54
N PHE A 114 -40.37 -21.14 -58.04
CA PHE A 114 -40.41 -19.81 -57.44
C PHE A 114 -39.25 -18.96 -58.00
N GLU A 115 -39.58 -17.90 -58.75
CA GLU A 115 -38.63 -16.86 -59.13
C GLU A 115 -38.82 -15.64 -58.20
N LEU A 116 -37.77 -15.23 -57.52
CA LEU A 116 -37.74 -13.99 -56.79
C LEU A 116 -37.97 -12.81 -57.77
N GLN A 117 -39.04 -12.08 -57.60
CA GLN A 117 -39.32 -10.87 -58.38
C GLN A 117 -38.30 -9.77 -58.08
N ALA A 118 -38.13 -8.80 -58.95
CA ALA A 118 -37.18 -7.71 -58.80
C ALA A 118 -37.33 -6.93 -57.47
N PRO A 119 -38.56 -6.64 -56.97
CA PRO A 119 -38.73 -6.02 -55.67
C PRO A 119 -38.28 -6.90 -54.48
N GLU A 120 -38.52 -8.21 -54.53
CA GLU A 120 -38.14 -9.17 -53.48
C GLU A 120 -36.61 -9.34 -53.39
N ARG A 121 -35.93 -9.39 -54.53
CA ARG A 121 -34.46 -9.40 -54.59
C ARG A 121 -33.85 -8.15 -53.98
N ARG A 122 -34.44 -6.98 -54.26
CA ARG A 122 -34.01 -5.71 -53.70
C ARG A 122 -34.20 -5.68 -52.18
N GLU A 123 -35.32 -6.16 -51.69
CA GLU A 123 -35.63 -6.22 -50.26
C GLU A 123 -34.68 -7.14 -49.54
N LEU A 124 -34.39 -8.35 -50.06
CA LEU A 124 -33.42 -9.27 -49.52
C LEU A 124 -32.02 -8.63 -49.42
N ALA A 125 -31.58 -7.97 -50.49
CA ALA A 125 -30.30 -7.27 -50.50
C ALA A 125 -30.25 -6.17 -49.41
N LEU A 126 -31.31 -5.39 -49.27
CA LEU A 126 -31.40 -4.35 -48.24
C LEU A 126 -31.36 -4.95 -46.81
N ARG A 127 -32.04 -6.07 -46.56
CA ARG A 127 -32.03 -6.76 -45.25
C ARG A 127 -30.65 -7.29 -44.90
N VAL A 128 -29.91 -7.88 -45.86
CA VAL A 128 -28.53 -8.35 -45.66
C VAL A 128 -27.59 -7.17 -45.38
N ILE A 129 -27.71 -6.08 -46.17
CA ILE A 129 -26.92 -4.85 -45.92
C ILE A 129 -27.25 -4.27 -44.54
N PHE A 130 -28.53 -4.22 -44.17
CA PHE A 130 -28.94 -3.74 -42.83
C PHE A 130 -28.30 -4.54 -41.71
N LEU A 131 -28.33 -5.86 -41.76
CA LEU A 131 -27.68 -6.72 -40.75
C LEU A 131 -26.15 -6.49 -40.72
N ALA A 132 -25.50 -6.26 -41.88
CA ALA A 132 -24.09 -5.93 -41.94
C ALA A 132 -23.75 -4.62 -41.24
N VAL A 133 -24.49 -3.57 -41.63
CA VAL A 133 -24.30 -2.22 -41.06
C VAL A 133 -24.58 -2.25 -39.55
N ALA A 134 -25.68 -2.88 -39.14
CA ALA A 134 -26.04 -2.99 -37.73
C ALA A 134 -25.00 -3.78 -36.90
N GLY A 135 -24.47 -4.86 -37.47
CA GLY A 135 -23.38 -5.63 -36.82
C GLY A 135 -22.11 -4.82 -36.66
N ASN A 136 -21.72 -4.09 -37.71
CA ASN A 136 -20.55 -3.21 -37.64
C ASN A 136 -20.76 -2.06 -36.65
N LEU A 137 -21.93 -1.43 -36.63
CA LEU A 137 -22.26 -0.37 -35.68
C LEU A 137 -22.26 -0.87 -34.25
N THR A 138 -22.83 -2.05 -34.01
CA THR A 138 -22.81 -2.68 -32.68
C THR A 138 -21.37 -2.93 -32.20
N ASN A 139 -20.52 -3.43 -33.10
CA ASN A 139 -19.10 -3.68 -32.77
C ASN A 139 -18.37 -2.38 -32.43
N THR A 140 -18.50 -1.35 -33.28
CA THR A 140 -17.82 -0.06 -33.07
C THR A 140 -18.26 0.63 -31.77
N LEU A 141 -19.57 0.61 -31.48
CA LEU A 141 -20.15 1.19 -30.28
C LEU A 141 -19.67 0.43 -29.03
N ALA A 142 -19.70 -0.91 -29.05
CA ALA A 142 -19.24 -1.74 -27.96
C ALA A 142 -17.74 -1.53 -27.67
N GLU A 143 -16.91 -1.39 -28.72
CA GLU A 143 -15.49 -1.10 -28.58
C GLU A 143 -15.25 0.30 -27.97
N ALA A 144 -15.97 1.31 -28.43
CA ALA A 144 -15.87 2.66 -27.90
C ALA A 144 -16.23 2.71 -26.41
N LEU A 145 -17.32 2.03 -26.00
CA LEU A 145 -17.75 1.94 -24.61
C LEU A 145 -16.71 1.21 -23.74
N ARG A 146 -16.12 0.11 -24.21
CA ARG A 146 -15.06 -0.61 -23.49
C ARG A 146 -13.81 0.25 -23.29
N ARG A 147 -13.38 0.97 -24.35
CA ARG A 147 -12.23 1.88 -24.26
C ARG A 147 -12.50 3.00 -23.26
N GLN A 148 -13.69 3.58 -23.28
CA GLN A 148 -14.07 4.62 -22.32
C GLN A 148 -14.10 4.09 -20.89
N TYR A 149 -14.69 2.92 -20.65
CA TYR A 149 -14.73 2.28 -19.35
C TYR A 149 -13.33 1.98 -18.80
N ALA A 150 -12.45 1.40 -19.65
CA ALA A 150 -11.06 1.13 -19.26
C ALA A 150 -10.30 2.41 -18.88
N LYS A 151 -10.49 3.49 -19.67
CA LYS A 151 -9.89 4.81 -19.38
C LYS A 151 -10.40 5.38 -18.06
N THR A 152 -11.70 5.35 -17.84
CA THR A 152 -12.30 5.87 -16.59
C THR A 152 -11.81 5.10 -15.37
N LYS A 153 -11.72 3.76 -15.49
CA LYS A 153 -11.20 2.91 -14.42
C LYS A 153 -9.74 3.24 -14.11
N ALA A 154 -8.88 3.36 -15.14
CA ALA A 154 -7.48 3.71 -14.94
C ALA A 154 -7.29 5.06 -14.23
N VAL A 155 -8.08 6.08 -14.63
CA VAL A 155 -8.06 7.40 -13.97
C VAL A 155 -8.53 7.30 -12.51
N ALA A 156 -9.57 6.51 -12.24
CA ALA A 156 -10.07 6.31 -10.87
C ALA A 156 -9.01 5.62 -9.98
N ASP A 157 -8.32 4.61 -10.50
CA ASP A 157 -7.26 3.90 -9.78
C ASP A 157 -6.06 4.83 -9.49
N GLN A 158 -5.63 5.65 -10.47
CA GLN A 158 -4.58 6.66 -10.29
C GLN A 158 -4.97 7.72 -9.25
N LEU A 159 -6.21 8.20 -9.28
CA LEU A 159 -6.71 9.18 -8.31
C LEU A 159 -6.74 8.60 -6.89
N ALA A 160 -7.15 7.34 -6.75
CA ALA A 160 -7.14 6.65 -5.46
C ALA A 160 -5.73 6.51 -4.88
N GLU A 161 -4.74 6.21 -5.72
CA GLU A 161 -3.34 6.10 -5.32
C GLU A 161 -2.74 7.47 -4.94
N ALA A 162 -2.98 8.50 -5.77
CA ALA A 162 -2.56 9.86 -5.47
C ALA A 162 -3.16 10.39 -4.15
N ASN A 163 -4.44 10.10 -3.89
CA ASN A 163 -5.09 10.47 -2.62
C ASN A 163 -4.46 9.78 -1.41
N ARG A 164 -4.11 8.49 -1.51
CA ARG A 164 -3.41 7.77 -0.44
C ARG A 164 -2.04 8.38 -0.15
N SER A 165 -1.28 8.67 -1.20
CA SER A 165 0.04 9.31 -1.06
C SER A 165 -0.05 10.70 -0.42
N LEU A 166 -1.06 11.47 -0.81
CA LEU A 166 -1.32 12.79 -0.22
C LEU A 166 -1.66 12.69 1.27
N GLN A 167 -2.54 11.78 1.66
CA GLN A 167 -2.90 11.57 3.07
C GLN A 167 -1.68 11.19 3.91
N GLN A 168 -0.83 10.29 3.41
CA GLN A 168 0.41 9.90 4.11
C GLN A 168 1.37 11.07 4.26
N ALA A 169 1.52 11.90 3.21
CA ALA A 169 2.35 13.09 3.26
C ALA A 169 1.80 14.13 4.26
N GLU A 170 0.47 14.37 4.27
CA GLU A 170 -0.16 15.28 5.25
C GLU A 170 0.02 14.81 6.70
N GLU A 171 -0.11 13.50 6.96
CA GLU A 171 0.11 12.93 8.29
C GLU A 171 1.57 13.10 8.74
N ALA A 172 2.53 12.89 7.82
CA ALA A 172 3.95 13.10 8.10
C ALA A 172 4.25 14.58 8.42
N VAL A 173 3.71 15.52 7.64
CA VAL A 173 3.85 16.96 7.89
C VAL A 173 3.24 17.33 9.24
N ARG A 174 2.00 16.93 9.52
CA ARG A 174 1.33 17.21 10.81
C ARG A 174 2.12 16.67 12.00
N ARG A 175 2.72 15.49 11.85
CA ARG A 175 3.59 14.89 12.89
C ARG A 175 4.85 15.73 13.10
N SER A 176 5.46 16.20 12.01
CA SER A 176 6.64 17.05 12.03
C SER A 176 6.33 18.41 12.70
N ASP A 177 5.24 19.05 12.32
CA ASP A 177 4.81 20.34 12.87
C ASP A 177 4.53 20.27 14.38
N ARG A 178 3.86 19.19 14.82
CA ARG A 178 3.62 18.97 16.26
C ARG A 178 4.94 18.80 17.02
N LEU A 179 5.89 18.07 16.47
CA LEU A 179 7.21 17.90 17.09
C LEU A 179 8.00 19.19 17.11
N ALA A 180 7.95 20.00 16.05
CA ALA A 180 8.61 21.30 15.98
C ALA A 180 8.02 22.29 17.00
N ALA A 181 6.69 22.40 17.07
CA ALA A 181 6.02 23.24 18.06
C ALA A 181 6.35 22.82 19.50
N LEU A 182 6.32 21.49 19.77
CA LEU A 182 6.72 20.94 21.06
C LEU A 182 8.19 21.25 21.37
N GLY A 183 9.08 21.27 20.36
CA GLY A 183 10.50 21.61 20.50
C GLY A 183 10.73 23.04 20.93
N GLN A 184 10.01 23.98 20.35
CA GLN A 184 10.10 25.39 20.72
C GLN A 184 9.64 25.64 22.16
N LEU A 185 8.51 25.05 22.55
CA LEU A 185 7.98 25.17 23.91
C LEU A 185 8.89 24.48 24.94
N ALA A 186 9.40 23.29 24.59
CA ALA A 186 10.25 22.51 25.48
C ALA A 186 11.57 23.21 25.80
N ALA A 187 12.16 23.95 24.88
CA ALA A 187 13.40 24.69 25.12
C ALA A 187 13.23 25.76 26.20
N GLY A 188 12.10 26.50 26.20
CA GLY A 188 11.77 27.47 27.24
C GLY A 188 11.50 26.81 28.59
N LEU A 189 10.63 25.80 28.61
CA LEU A 189 10.27 25.03 29.80
C LEU A 189 11.45 24.40 30.50
N ALA A 190 12.45 23.92 29.73
CA ALA A 190 13.61 23.27 30.33
C ALA A 190 14.51 24.23 31.10
N HIS A 191 14.67 25.47 30.63
CA HIS A 191 15.36 26.51 31.43
C HIS A 191 14.61 26.83 32.70
N GLU A 192 13.29 26.92 32.61
CA GLU A 192 12.43 27.17 33.76
C GLU A 192 12.35 26.01 34.75
N LEU A 193 12.51 24.74 34.28
CA LEU A 193 12.59 23.55 35.15
C LEU A 193 13.96 23.39 35.80
N ARG A 194 15.07 23.67 35.07
CA ARG A 194 16.42 23.56 35.63
C ARG A 194 16.66 24.49 36.81
N ASN A 195 16.06 25.68 36.80
CA ASN A 195 16.24 26.65 37.87
C ASN A 195 15.73 26.16 39.23
N PRO A 196 14.44 25.75 39.41
CA PRO A 196 13.96 25.21 40.68
C PRO A 196 14.68 23.89 41.05
N LEU A 197 14.98 23.01 40.10
CA LEU A 197 15.72 21.79 40.35
C LEU A 197 17.13 22.11 40.85
N GLY A 198 17.83 23.09 40.27
CA GLY A 198 19.11 23.57 40.77
C GLY A 198 19.05 24.07 42.19
N THR A 199 18.01 24.78 42.57
CA THR A 199 17.78 25.27 43.93
C THR A 199 17.54 24.11 44.90
N ILE A 200 16.73 23.14 44.55
CA ILE A 200 16.47 21.95 45.39
C ILE A 200 17.74 21.15 45.56
N ARG A 201 18.53 20.96 44.52
CA ARG A 201 19.84 20.26 44.62
C ARG A 201 20.78 20.99 45.56
N ALA A 202 20.97 22.29 45.39
CA ALA A 202 21.83 23.10 46.26
C ALA A 202 21.39 23.05 47.73
N SER A 203 20.05 23.05 47.96
CA SER A 203 19.51 22.88 49.31
C SER A 203 19.78 21.53 49.92
N ALA A 204 19.64 20.46 49.13
CA ALA A 204 19.97 19.08 49.55
C ALA A 204 21.47 18.94 49.86
N GLU A 205 22.38 19.46 49.02
CA GLU A 205 23.81 19.47 49.25
C GLU A 205 24.18 20.29 50.48
N MET A 206 23.52 21.44 50.71
CA MET A 206 23.73 22.25 51.94
C MET A 206 23.26 21.49 53.17
N LEU A 207 22.13 20.79 53.11
CA LEU A 207 21.64 19.94 54.19
C LEU A 207 22.63 18.85 54.52
N THR A 208 23.16 18.14 53.52
CA THR A 208 24.17 17.10 53.66
C THR A 208 25.42 17.61 54.39
N ARG A 209 25.84 18.85 54.11
CA ARG A 209 27.01 19.49 54.78
C ARG A 209 26.74 20.02 56.17
N SER A 210 25.48 20.44 56.44
CA SER A 210 25.08 21.09 57.70
C SER A 210 24.61 20.11 58.77
N VAL A 211 24.25 18.88 58.37
CA VAL A 211 23.76 17.86 59.31
C VAL A 211 24.93 17.26 60.10
N ALA A 212 24.77 17.18 61.42
CA ALA A 212 25.77 16.57 62.31
C ALA A 212 26.11 15.13 61.87
N ALA A 213 27.37 14.73 62.06
CA ALA A 213 27.89 13.42 61.65
C ALA A 213 27.10 12.22 62.18
N GLU A 214 26.36 12.47 63.29
CA GLU A 214 25.58 11.45 64.01
C GLU A 214 24.15 11.26 63.48
N ASN A 215 23.71 12.10 62.53
CA ASN A 215 22.36 12.00 61.96
C ASN A 215 22.40 11.42 60.53
N ASP A 216 22.69 10.11 60.45
CA ASP A 216 22.83 9.37 59.20
C ASP A 216 21.53 9.41 58.33
N VAL A 217 20.36 9.37 58.97
CA VAL A 217 19.07 9.40 58.27
C VAL A 217 18.87 10.73 57.49
N ALA A 218 19.19 11.88 58.11
CA ALA A 218 19.05 13.16 57.44
C ALA A 218 20.03 13.30 56.26
N ARG A 219 21.23 12.75 56.38
CA ARG A 219 22.22 12.75 55.32
C ARG A 219 21.82 11.83 54.16
N GLU A 220 21.27 10.65 54.46
CA GLU A 220 20.76 9.71 53.48
C GLU A 220 19.57 10.30 52.72
N VAL A 221 18.60 10.93 53.38
CA VAL A 221 17.47 11.60 52.76
C VAL A 221 17.93 12.75 51.86
N ALA A 222 18.90 13.55 52.29
CA ALA A 222 19.43 14.64 51.46
C ALA A 222 20.16 14.07 50.20
N GLY A 223 20.85 12.94 50.32
CA GLY A 223 21.43 12.20 49.22
C GLY A 223 20.37 11.75 48.18
N PHE A 224 19.30 11.12 48.65
CA PHE A 224 18.20 10.71 47.80
C PHE A 224 17.55 11.88 47.07
N ILE A 225 17.37 13.04 47.72
CA ILE A 225 16.83 14.26 47.08
C ILE A 225 17.76 14.74 45.95
N ALA A 226 19.08 14.77 46.21
CA ALA A 226 20.07 15.18 45.21
C ALA A 226 20.08 14.23 43.99
N GLU A 227 20.07 12.93 44.23
CA GLU A 227 20.01 11.91 43.17
C GLU A 227 18.73 12.01 42.31
N GLU A 228 17.57 12.20 42.95
CA GLU A 228 16.29 12.34 42.22
C GLU A 228 16.24 13.62 41.39
N VAL A 229 16.83 14.71 41.87
CA VAL A 229 16.98 15.95 41.10
C VAL A 229 17.89 15.75 39.90
N ASP A 230 19.01 15.08 40.04
CA ASP A 230 19.92 14.75 38.93
C ASP A 230 19.25 13.83 37.91
N ARG A 231 18.48 12.85 38.36
CA ARG A 231 17.64 12.00 37.50
C ARG A 231 16.64 12.83 36.71
N THR A 232 15.91 13.73 37.38
CA THR A 232 14.93 14.60 36.75
C THR A 232 15.59 15.54 35.72
N ASN A 233 16.72 16.15 36.01
CA ASN A 233 17.48 16.98 35.07
C ASN A 233 17.94 16.19 33.85
N SER A 234 18.35 14.93 34.02
CA SER A 234 18.69 14.03 32.91
C SER A 234 17.48 13.73 32.01
N LEU A 235 16.31 13.50 32.61
CA LEU A 235 15.05 13.29 31.89
C LEU A 235 14.69 14.52 31.02
N VAL A 236 14.73 15.72 31.62
CA VAL A 236 14.45 16.98 30.92
C VAL A 236 15.43 17.17 29.76
N THR A 237 16.72 16.91 29.97
CA THR A 237 17.74 17.05 28.91
C THR A 237 17.49 16.08 27.75
N ARG A 238 17.23 14.80 28.02
CA ARG A 238 16.94 13.78 27.01
C ARG A 238 15.67 14.11 26.24
N PHE A 239 14.63 14.64 26.90
CA PHE A 239 13.40 15.08 26.27
C PHE A 239 13.66 16.24 25.29
N LEU A 240 14.43 17.25 25.71
CA LEU A 240 14.83 18.36 24.85
C LEU A 240 15.57 17.91 23.60
N ASP A 241 16.52 17.02 23.79
CA ASP A 241 17.29 16.44 22.70
C ASP A 241 16.44 15.66 21.70
N PHE A 242 15.37 15.01 22.16
CA PHE A 242 14.41 14.33 21.30
C PHE A 242 13.57 15.31 20.48
N VAL A 243 13.12 16.40 21.09
CA VAL A 243 12.18 17.33 20.48
C VAL A 243 12.89 18.34 19.56
N ARG A 244 14.15 18.67 19.86
CA ARG A 244 14.94 19.62 19.05
C ARG A 244 15.04 19.17 17.59
N PRO A 245 14.82 20.10 16.62
CA PRO A 245 15.09 19.79 15.22
C PRO A 245 16.55 19.38 15.03
N LEU A 246 16.77 18.22 14.43
CA LEU A 246 18.12 17.77 14.09
C LEU A 246 18.58 18.57 12.87
N GLN A 247 19.76 19.15 12.96
CA GLN A 247 20.46 19.76 11.83
C GLN A 247 21.63 18.87 11.46
N LEU A 248 21.47 18.10 10.39
CA LEU A 248 22.55 17.25 9.88
C LEU A 248 23.72 18.10 9.40
N ARG A 249 24.92 17.68 9.75
CA ARG A 249 26.20 18.21 9.26
C ARG A 249 27.03 17.07 8.67
N PRO A 250 26.60 16.50 7.53
CA PRO A 250 27.27 15.37 6.94
C PRO A 250 28.65 15.78 6.46
N ALA A 251 29.65 15.00 6.81
CA ALA A 251 31.02 15.09 6.32
C ALA A 251 31.51 13.68 5.95
N THR A 252 32.41 13.58 4.98
CA THR A 252 32.99 12.29 4.64
C THR A 252 33.73 11.73 5.86
N ALA A 253 33.25 10.60 6.39
CA ALA A 253 33.80 9.95 7.56
C ALA A 253 33.93 8.43 7.37
N ASP A 254 34.90 7.85 8.08
CA ASP A 254 35.11 6.42 8.15
C ASP A 254 34.19 5.84 9.22
N LEU A 255 33.25 4.97 8.79
CA LEU A 255 32.28 4.32 9.66
C LEU A 255 32.94 3.49 10.77
N ALA A 256 34.08 2.84 10.48
CA ALA A 256 34.79 2.03 11.48
C ALA A 256 35.28 2.89 12.64
N GLN A 257 35.80 4.09 12.36
CA GLN A 257 36.25 5.03 13.39
C GLN A 257 35.08 5.54 14.25
N VAL A 258 33.90 5.81 13.61
CA VAL A 258 32.69 6.23 14.35
C VAL A 258 32.22 5.13 15.30
N LEU A 259 32.23 3.88 14.82
CA LEU A 259 31.88 2.72 15.65
C LEU A 259 32.87 2.50 16.77
N ASP A 260 34.18 2.65 16.52
CA ASP A 260 35.21 2.49 17.53
C ASP A 260 35.07 3.50 18.68
N ARG A 261 34.75 4.77 18.35
CA ARG A 261 34.48 5.78 19.39
C ARG A 261 33.23 5.42 20.20
N SER A 262 32.17 4.96 19.54
CA SER A 262 30.96 4.52 20.22
C SER A 262 31.19 3.31 21.13
N VAL A 263 31.98 2.34 20.68
CA VAL A 263 32.34 1.17 21.49
C VAL A 263 33.16 1.60 22.71
N ALA A 264 34.18 2.45 22.53
CA ALA A 264 35.02 2.93 23.65
C ALA A 264 34.20 3.66 24.73
N MET A 265 33.12 4.37 24.34
CA MET A 265 32.21 5.01 25.31
C MET A 265 31.43 3.99 26.16
N VAL A 266 31.10 2.83 25.59
CA VAL A 266 30.31 1.78 26.27
C VAL A 266 31.17 0.75 27.00
N GLU A 267 32.43 0.58 26.59
CA GLU A 267 33.32 -0.48 27.15
C GLU A 267 33.41 -0.49 28.68
N ARG A 268 33.45 0.68 29.32
CA ARG A 268 33.52 0.75 30.80
C ARG A 268 32.24 0.19 31.44
N GLU A 269 31.07 0.54 30.92
CA GLU A 269 29.79 0.05 31.46
C GLU A 269 29.57 -1.43 31.12
N ALA A 270 29.97 -1.88 29.94
CA ALA A 270 29.94 -3.27 29.51
C ALA A 270 30.85 -4.13 30.38
N ALA A 271 32.09 -3.67 30.65
CA ALA A 271 33.05 -4.36 31.54
C ALA A 271 32.53 -4.46 32.97
N ALA A 272 31.89 -3.42 33.49
CA ALA A 272 31.26 -3.46 34.82
C ALA A 272 30.11 -4.49 34.91
N ARG A 273 29.56 -4.90 33.78
CA ARG A 273 28.53 -5.96 33.66
C ARG A 273 29.09 -7.30 33.20
N GLU A 274 30.41 -7.44 33.09
CA GLU A 274 31.09 -8.63 32.56
C GLU A 274 30.69 -8.99 31.15
N VAL A 275 30.33 -7.98 30.31
CA VAL A 275 29.94 -8.15 28.90
C VAL A 275 31.10 -7.77 28.00
N THR A 276 31.44 -8.67 27.06
CA THR A 276 32.50 -8.44 26.07
C THR A 276 31.91 -7.91 24.75
N ILE A 277 32.52 -6.87 24.15
CA ILE A 277 32.13 -6.33 22.87
C ILE A 277 33.11 -6.80 21.79
N TYR A 278 32.58 -7.55 20.80
CA TYR A 278 33.36 -8.00 19.64
C TYR A 278 33.09 -7.11 18.42
N LYS A 279 34.17 -6.77 17.72
CA LYS A 279 34.13 -5.95 16.48
C LYS A 279 34.43 -6.83 15.28
N ASN A 280 33.58 -6.73 14.25
CA ASN A 280 33.72 -7.44 12.96
C ASN A 280 33.34 -6.49 11.82
N TYR A 281 34.30 -5.61 11.46
CA TYR A 281 34.08 -4.61 10.44
C TYR A 281 34.57 -5.10 9.08
N SER A 282 33.74 -4.89 8.02
CA SER A 282 34.16 -5.13 6.66
C SER A 282 35.09 -4.02 6.17
N PRO A 283 36.23 -4.36 5.57
CA PRO A 283 37.11 -3.38 4.97
C PRO A 283 36.58 -2.76 3.65
N ASP A 284 35.50 -3.34 3.10
CA ASP A 284 34.96 -2.97 1.80
C ASP A 284 33.99 -1.78 1.86
N ILE A 285 33.80 -1.17 3.03
CA ILE A 285 32.98 0.04 3.19
C ILE A 285 33.89 1.26 3.06
N PRO A 286 33.79 2.04 1.96
CA PRO A 286 34.57 3.26 1.81
C PRO A 286 34.06 4.35 2.78
N PRO A 287 34.86 5.39 3.09
CA PRO A 287 34.34 6.58 3.74
C PRO A 287 33.23 7.24 2.91
N PHE A 288 32.13 7.64 3.57
CA PHE A 288 30.97 8.25 2.91
C PHE A 288 30.40 9.41 3.74
N PRO A 289 29.55 10.27 3.17
CA PRO A 289 28.95 11.40 3.89
C PRO A 289 28.04 10.94 5.00
N LEU A 290 28.35 11.27 6.25
CA LEU A 290 27.51 11.04 7.42
C LEU A 290 27.83 12.08 8.51
N ASP A 291 26.87 12.35 9.39
CA ASP A 291 27.11 13.13 10.60
C ASP A 291 27.66 12.20 11.68
N ALA A 292 28.97 12.24 11.87
CA ALA A 292 29.68 11.32 12.76
C ALA A 292 29.20 11.45 14.23
N GLU A 293 28.94 12.66 14.70
CA GLU A 293 28.51 12.92 16.09
C GLU A 293 27.10 12.34 16.34
N LEU A 294 26.17 12.55 15.42
CA LEU A 294 24.83 11.99 15.53
C LEU A 294 24.84 10.46 15.39
N MET A 295 25.67 9.90 14.51
CA MET A 295 25.80 8.47 14.37
C MET A 295 26.48 7.80 15.57
N GLU A 296 27.46 8.41 16.20
CA GLU A 296 28.03 7.96 17.49
C GLU A 296 26.92 7.83 18.54
N ARG A 297 25.99 8.80 18.58
CA ARG A 297 24.86 8.76 19.50
C ARG A 297 23.92 7.59 19.21
N VAL A 298 23.68 7.26 17.93
CA VAL A 298 22.89 6.09 17.54
C VAL A 298 23.56 4.80 18.02
N PHE A 299 24.83 4.62 17.67
CA PHE A 299 25.54 3.40 18.02
C PHE A 299 25.75 3.25 19.53
N TYR A 300 26.03 4.34 20.24
CA TYR A 300 26.06 4.33 21.71
C TYR A 300 24.73 3.81 22.29
N ASN A 301 23.57 4.33 21.85
CA ASN A 301 22.27 3.89 22.37
C ASN A 301 21.98 2.43 22.06
N LEU A 302 22.34 1.94 20.86
CA LEU A 302 22.16 0.53 20.50
C LEU A 302 23.07 -0.39 21.30
N LEU A 303 24.35 -0.01 21.44
CA LEU A 303 25.34 -0.79 22.18
C LEU A 303 25.04 -0.88 23.68
N ILE A 304 24.64 0.26 24.28
CA ILE A 304 24.30 0.26 25.72
C ILE A 304 23.03 -0.56 25.98
N ASN A 305 22.04 -0.51 25.06
CA ASN A 305 20.85 -1.37 25.17
C ASN A 305 21.22 -2.85 25.07
N ALA A 306 22.09 -3.21 24.12
CA ALA A 306 22.59 -4.58 23.96
C ALA A 306 23.39 -5.07 25.21
N ALA A 307 24.29 -4.25 25.74
CA ALA A 307 25.04 -4.58 26.93
C ALA A 307 24.15 -4.74 28.17
N GLN A 308 23.12 -3.91 28.30
CA GLN A 308 22.15 -3.98 29.39
C GLN A 308 21.22 -5.20 29.32
N ALA A 309 20.92 -5.68 28.10
CA ALA A 309 20.09 -6.86 27.90
C ALA A 309 20.87 -8.18 28.03
N THR A 310 22.20 -8.13 27.94
CA THR A 310 23.06 -9.30 27.95
C THR A 310 23.40 -9.70 29.38
N ALA A 311 23.32 -10.99 29.68
CA ALA A 311 23.71 -11.53 30.99
C ALA A 311 25.23 -11.42 31.23
N PRO A 312 25.69 -11.37 32.50
CA PRO A 312 27.12 -11.43 32.84
C PRO A 312 27.84 -12.61 32.17
N GLY A 313 29.05 -12.39 31.69
CA GLY A 313 29.81 -13.35 30.87
C GLY A 313 29.37 -13.46 29.40
N GLY A 314 28.36 -12.71 29.00
CA GLY A 314 27.87 -12.69 27.63
C GLY A 314 28.63 -11.76 26.68
N ALA A 315 28.20 -11.69 25.45
CA ALA A 315 28.85 -10.93 24.39
C ALA A 315 27.88 -10.13 23.52
N VAL A 316 28.31 -8.93 23.13
CA VAL A 316 27.70 -8.10 22.11
C VAL A 316 28.63 -8.08 20.90
N THR A 317 28.08 -8.24 19.68
CA THR A 317 28.89 -8.19 18.45
C THR A 317 28.41 -7.02 17.57
N VAL A 318 29.35 -6.19 17.15
CA VAL A 318 29.15 -5.15 16.15
C VAL A 318 29.72 -5.64 14.83
N LYS A 319 28.87 -5.74 13.81
CA LYS A 319 29.26 -6.21 12.48
C LYS A 319 28.90 -5.18 11.43
N THR A 320 29.76 -4.96 10.45
CA THR A 320 29.44 -4.17 9.27
C THR A 320 29.59 -4.98 7.99
N ARG A 321 28.78 -4.68 6.97
CA ARG A 321 28.94 -5.23 5.62
C ARG A 321 28.33 -4.26 4.58
N PRO A 322 28.87 -4.20 3.36
CA PRO A 322 28.20 -3.51 2.27
C PRO A 322 27.00 -4.35 1.78
N VAL A 323 25.87 -3.68 1.52
CA VAL A 323 24.66 -4.30 0.96
C VAL A 323 24.11 -3.38 -0.12
N ALA A 324 24.33 -3.73 -1.37
CA ALA A 324 24.07 -2.84 -2.52
C ALA A 324 24.72 -1.46 -2.29
N ASP A 325 23.95 -0.38 -2.38
CA ASP A 325 24.43 1.00 -2.18
C ASP A 325 24.42 1.45 -0.71
N ASN A 326 24.21 0.54 0.25
CA ASN A 326 24.12 0.86 1.67
C ASN A 326 25.22 0.17 2.47
N ALA A 327 25.67 0.83 3.53
CA ALA A 327 26.40 0.21 4.63
C ALA A 327 25.38 -0.37 5.63
N GLU A 328 25.43 -1.67 5.88
CA GLU A 328 24.67 -2.33 6.95
C GLU A 328 25.53 -2.45 8.19
N ILE A 329 25.03 -1.94 9.31
CA ILE A 329 25.62 -2.06 10.65
C ILE A 329 24.69 -2.90 11.51
N SER A 330 25.17 -4.02 12.03
CA SER A 330 24.43 -4.92 12.90
C SER A 330 24.99 -4.88 14.31
N VAL A 331 24.16 -4.56 15.31
CA VAL A 331 24.44 -4.74 16.74
C VAL A 331 23.68 -5.95 17.22
N ILE A 332 24.40 -6.97 17.66
CA ILE A 332 23.88 -8.30 17.96
C ILE A 332 24.14 -8.60 19.43
N ASP A 333 23.08 -8.85 20.19
CA ASP A 333 23.16 -9.35 21.55
C ASP A 333 22.56 -10.76 21.69
N ARG A 334 22.90 -11.44 22.76
CA ARG A 334 22.32 -12.72 23.20
C ARG A 334 21.62 -12.57 24.54
N GLY A 335 20.90 -11.44 24.68
CA GLY A 335 20.17 -11.10 25.89
C GLY A 335 18.79 -11.73 25.98
N GLU A 336 17.94 -11.12 26.80
CA GLU A 336 16.56 -11.58 27.04
C GLU A 336 15.63 -11.50 25.81
N GLY A 337 16.01 -10.74 24.77
CA GLY A 337 15.20 -10.52 23.58
C GLY A 337 13.95 -9.68 23.85
N ILE A 338 13.16 -9.46 22.79
CA ILE A 338 11.97 -8.63 22.79
C ILE A 338 10.74 -9.48 22.43
N GLU A 339 9.65 -9.31 23.15
CA GLU A 339 8.39 -9.99 22.79
C GLU A 339 7.88 -9.51 21.41
N PRO A 340 7.42 -10.43 20.52
CA PRO A 340 6.98 -10.07 19.16
C PRO A 340 5.94 -8.95 19.11
N LYS A 341 5.01 -8.91 20.07
CA LYS A 341 3.97 -7.87 20.15
C LYS A 341 4.50 -6.46 20.45
N LEU A 342 5.74 -6.36 20.96
CA LEU A 342 6.36 -5.08 21.33
C LEU A 342 7.27 -4.53 20.22
N ILE A 343 7.66 -5.33 19.24
CA ILE A 343 8.62 -4.95 18.19
C ILE A 343 8.19 -3.68 17.46
N ASP A 344 6.93 -3.54 17.14
CA ASP A 344 6.39 -2.35 16.44
C ASP A 344 6.33 -1.11 17.34
N THR A 345 6.41 -1.28 18.66
CA THR A 345 6.25 -0.19 19.63
C THR A 345 7.56 0.30 20.24
N ILE A 346 8.67 -0.46 20.13
CA ILE A 346 9.96 -0.11 20.76
C ILE A 346 10.55 1.21 20.26
N PHE A 347 10.17 1.67 19.07
CA PHE A 347 10.61 2.96 18.53
C PHE A 347 9.67 4.12 18.90
N ASN A 348 8.55 3.84 19.58
CA ASN A 348 7.65 4.90 20.04
C ASN A 348 8.31 5.68 21.19
N PRO A 349 8.21 7.02 21.19
CA PRO A 349 8.71 7.84 22.28
C PRO A 349 8.07 7.42 23.61
N PHE A 350 8.85 7.43 24.68
CA PHE A 350 8.48 7.05 26.05
C PHE A 350 8.13 5.58 26.26
N PHE A 351 8.29 4.73 25.25
CA PHE A 351 8.12 3.30 25.43
C PHE A 351 9.37 2.69 26.06
N THR A 352 9.22 2.02 27.19
CA THR A 352 10.31 1.33 27.90
C THR A 352 9.77 0.18 28.73
N THR A 353 10.54 -0.89 28.82
CA THR A 353 10.33 -2.02 29.75
C THR A 353 11.26 -1.94 30.95
N LYS A 354 12.18 -0.97 30.97
CA LYS A 354 13.18 -0.80 32.03
C LYS A 354 12.65 0.16 33.10
N PRO A 355 12.81 -0.15 34.42
CA PRO A 355 12.33 0.70 35.51
C PRO A 355 12.93 2.12 35.49
N ASP A 356 14.21 2.24 35.12
CA ASP A 356 14.92 3.52 35.03
C ASP A 356 15.03 4.09 33.63
N GLY A 357 14.32 3.48 32.65
CA GLY A 357 14.34 3.84 31.26
C GLY A 357 13.38 5.02 30.98
N VAL A 358 13.83 5.99 30.19
CA VAL A 358 12.99 7.11 29.71
C VAL A 358 12.21 6.74 28.43
N GLY A 359 12.62 5.68 27.72
CA GLY A 359 12.01 5.25 26.47
C GLY A 359 12.25 6.20 25.27
N LEU A 360 13.30 7.03 25.31
CA LEU A 360 13.62 7.95 24.21
C LEU A 360 14.79 7.50 23.34
N GLY A 361 15.62 6.55 23.80
CA GLY A 361 16.85 6.17 23.10
C GLY A 361 16.62 5.63 21.70
N LEU A 362 15.73 4.63 21.54
CA LEU A 362 15.42 4.04 20.24
C LEU A 362 14.64 4.99 19.32
N ALA A 363 13.77 5.83 19.87
CA ALA A 363 13.07 6.86 19.12
C ALA A 363 14.05 7.91 18.53
N ILE A 364 15.09 8.28 19.30
CA ILE A 364 16.18 9.15 18.83
C ILE A 364 16.99 8.44 17.73
N CYS A 365 17.32 7.15 17.91
CA CYS A 365 18.02 6.37 16.89
C CYS A 365 17.26 6.36 15.57
N SER A 366 15.96 6.05 15.59
CA SER A 366 15.11 6.07 14.39
C SER A 366 15.14 7.44 13.73
N LYS A 367 14.94 8.52 14.50
CA LYS A 367 14.94 9.90 14.00
C LYS A 367 16.26 10.28 13.33
N ILE A 368 17.40 9.92 13.92
CA ILE A 368 18.71 10.24 13.35
C ILE A 368 18.97 9.44 12.08
N VAL A 369 18.66 8.14 12.07
CA VAL A 369 18.84 7.26 10.91
C VAL A 369 17.96 7.70 9.75
N ASP A 370 16.69 8.02 10.01
CA ASP A 370 15.75 8.53 8.99
C ASP A 370 16.24 9.83 8.36
N GLN A 371 16.81 10.75 9.16
CA GLN A 371 17.39 12.00 8.66
C GLN A 371 18.62 11.77 7.76
N HIS A 372 19.36 10.68 7.96
CA HIS A 372 20.44 10.26 7.06
C HIS A 372 19.95 9.53 5.81
N GLY A 373 18.63 9.44 5.57
CA GLY A 373 18.04 8.66 4.49
C GLY A 373 18.20 7.15 4.67
N GLY A 374 18.55 6.72 5.87
CA GLY A 374 18.77 5.33 6.24
C GLY A 374 17.50 4.65 6.74
N LYS A 375 17.68 3.41 7.19
CA LYS A 375 16.61 2.60 7.80
C LYS A 375 17.16 1.82 8.99
N ILE A 376 16.35 1.69 10.06
CA ILE A 376 16.64 0.80 11.17
C ILE A 376 15.64 -0.37 11.16
N ALA A 377 16.14 -1.59 11.36
CA ALA A 377 15.35 -2.81 11.48
C ALA A 377 15.75 -3.57 12.73
N VAL A 378 14.84 -4.38 13.27
CA VAL A 378 15.05 -5.20 14.45
C VAL A 378 14.55 -6.62 14.18
N GLU A 379 15.36 -7.60 14.59
CA GLU A 379 14.97 -9.00 14.67
C GLU A 379 15.26 -9.47 16.09
N SER A 380 14.26 -10.00 16.76
CA SER A 380 14.40 -10.44 18.13
C SER A 380 13.50 -11.62 18.45
N GLU A 381 13.99 -12.51 19.29
CA GLU A 381 13.22 -13.61 19.83
C GLU A 381 13.50 -13.69 21.34
N ARG A 382 12.43 -13.78 22.13
CA ARG A 382 12.54 -13.84 23.59
C ARG A 382 13.43 -15.01 24.03
N GLY A 383 14.46 -14.70 24.83
CA GLY A 383 15.45 -15.67 25.33
C GLY A 383 16.55 -16.03 24.34
N LYS A 384 16.56 -15.48 23.11
CA LYS A 384 17.64 -15.72 22.13
C LYS A 384 18.48 -14.49 21.83
N GLY A 385 17.98 -13.30 22.19
CA GLY A 385 18.66 -12.03 21.97
C GLY A 385 18.04 -11.17 20.88
N THR A 386 18.74 -10.09 20.52
CA THR A 386 18.25 -9.09 19.55
C THR A 386 19.34 -8.74 18.54
N VAL A 387 18.93 -8.47 17.31
CA VAL A 387 19.74 -7.92 16.24
C VAL A 387 19.12 -6.61 15.77
N PHE A 388 19.78 -5.50 16.05
CA PHE A 388 19.46 -4.22 15.41
C PHE A 388 20.29 -4.05 14.15
N ARG A 389 19.68 -3.74 13.02
CA ARG A 389 20.36 -3.41 11.76
C ARG A 389 20.08 -1.99 11.36
N VAL A 390 21.14 -1.23 11.12
CA VAL A 390 21.09 0.13 10.59
C VAL A 390 21.62 0.09 9.17
N TYR A 391 20.85 0.61 8.22
CA TYR A 391 21.22 0.74 6.81
C TYR A 391 21.44 2.22 6.51
N LEU A 392 22.64 2.58 6.06
CA LEU A 392 22.99 3.95 5.70
C LEU A 392 23.36 4.01 4.21
N PRO A 393 22.80 4.92 3.42
CA PRO A 393 23.19 5.09 2.01
C PRO A 393 24.63 5.59 1.94
N MET A 394 25.47 4.92 1.11
CA MET A 394 26.87 5.29 0.91
C MET A 394 27.04 6.37 -0.18
N ALA A 395 26.03 6.59 -1.02
CA ALA A 395 26.00 7.67 -2.00
C ALA A 395 25.64 9.00 -1.34
N GLU A 396 26.14 10.13 -1.89
CA GLU A 396 25.68 11.46 -1.48
C GLU A 396 24.15 11.50 -1.53
N ALA A 397 23.52 11.86 -0.41
CA ALA A 397 22.10 12.19 -0.41
C ALA A 397 21.90 13.31 -1.44
N VAL A 398 21.28 12.99 -2.57
CA VAL A 398 20.88 14.00 -3.54
C VAL A 398 19.99 14.97 -2.80
N SER A 399 20.53 16.13 -2.45
CA SER A 399 19.81 17.24 -1.84
C SER A 399 18.71 17.67 -2.81
N GLY A 400 17.55 17.03 -2.68
CA GLY A 400 16.35 17.37 -3.42
C GLY A 400 15.87 18.76 -3.02
N SER A 401 15.73 19.60 -4.05
CA SER A 401 15.10 20.91 -4.15
C SER A 401 16.00 22.12 -3.92
N LYS A 402 16.59 22.54 -5.04
CA LYS A 402 16.77 23.98 -5.23
C LYS A 402 15.39 24.63 -5.30
N PRO A 403 15.09 25.68 -4.54
CA PRO A 403 13.94 26.51 -4.85
C PRO A 403 14.24 27.24 -6.15
N ASN A 404 13.41 27.04 -7.17
CA ASN A 404 13.40 27.84 -8.37
C ASN A 404 13.20 29.31 -7.97
N ALA A 405 14.12 30.14 -8.44
CA ALA A 405 14.03 31.57 -8.42
C ALA A 405 12.89 32.06 -9.33
#